data_e36d84bdabed5f60684bd7b77edc2c5c
#
_entry.id   e36d84bdabed5f60684bd7b77edc2c5c
#
_cell.length_a   1.000
_cell.length_b   1.000
_cell.length_c   1.000
_cell.angle_alpha   90.00
_cell.angle_beta   90.00
_cell.angle_gamma   90.00
#
_symmetry.space_group_name_H-M   'P 1'
#
loop_
_entity.id
_entity.type
_entity.pdbx_description
1 polymer ?
#
loop_
_entity_poly.entity_id
_entity_poly.type
_entity_poly.pdbx_seq_one_letter_code
_entity_poly.pdbx_strand_id
1 'polypeptide(L)'
;MSEQITPYQVAPKTPLAGSAAAEIREQGEITRRKFPVALTTAWVALAAAVGGLTTIFVRYLFPNVLFEPVQKFKAGLPGDYSVGEVDERWKDKYGIWMVRTEEQMYALITTCTHLGCTPNWLPSQNKFKCPCHGSGYYKTGINFEGPAPRPLERAKIYIDPADGQVVVDKSVQFFGERGDWTNPESFLKL
;
A
#
# COMPACT_ATOMS: atom_id res chain seq x y z
N MET A 1 78.45 17.00 48.55
CA MET A 1 77.48 17.20 47.49
C MET A 1 76.15 17.09 48.19
N SER A 2 75.56 18.21 48.54
CA SER A 2 74.30 18.32 49.28
C SER A 2 73.23 18.70 48.27
N GLU A 3 72.31 17.78 47.98
CA GLU A 3 71.14 17.93 47.09
C GLU A 3 70.08 18.67 47.85
N GLN A 4 69.78 19.88 47.40
CA GLN A 4 68.72 20.71 47.97
C GLN A 4 67.35 20.26 47.34
N ILE A 5 66.51 19.71 48.19
CA ILE A 5 65.13 19.36 47.86
C ILE A 5 64.27 20.64 47.89
N THR A 6 63.87 21.11 46.75
CA THR A 6 62.93 22.24 46.64
C THR A 6 61.50 21.79 47.07
N PRO A 7 60.83 22.56 47.94
CA PRO A 7 59.46 22.20 48.38
C PRO A 7 58.46 22.37 47.23
N TYR A 8 57.65 21.32 47.05
CA TYR A 8 56.50 21.30 46.12
C TYR A 8 55.51 22.41 46.49
N GLN A 9 55.38 23.37 45.59
CA GLN A 9 54.32 24.40 45.72
C GLN A 9 52.99 23.82 45.25
N VAL A 10 52.07 23.65 46.23
CA VAL A 10 50.71 23.30 45.97
C VAL A 10 50.00 24.47 45.26
N ALA A 11 49.61 24.27 44.03
CA ALA A 11 48.85 25.27 43.28
C ALA A 11 47.54 25.63 44.01
N PRO A 12 47.12 26.91 44.01
CA PRO A 12 45.91 27.33 44.68
C PRO A 12 44.71 26.64 44.05
N LYS A 13 43.86 25.98 44.88
CA LYS A 13 42.58 25.37 44.45
C LYS A 13 41.68 26.49 43.94
N THR A 14 41.43 26.53 42.66
CA THR A 14 40.51 27.46 41.99
C THR A 14 39.10 27.20 42.52
N PRO A 15 38.41 28.14 43.12
CA PRO A 15 37.00 27.95 43.55
C PRO A 15 36.06 28.29 42.40
N LEU A 16 35.97 27.38 41.42
CA LEU A 16 35.10 27.54 40.26
C LEU A 16 33.83 26.69 40.29
N ALA A 17 33.66 25.86 41.33
CA ALA A 17 32.45 25.03 41.42
C ALA A 17 31.28 25.69 42.22
N GLY A 18 31.55 26.75 42.96
CA GLY A 18 30.53 27.34 43.83
C GLY A 18 29.58 28.33 43.10
N SER A 19 30.07 29.10 42.13
CA SER A 19 29.25 30.15 41.49
C SER A 19 28.27 29.59 40.50
N ALA A 20 28.69 28.63 39.67
CA ALA A 20 27.78 27.99 38.70
C ALA A 20 26.70 27.12 39.35
N ALA A 21 27.06 26.43 40.45
CA ALA A 21 26.08 25.66 41.22
C ALA A 21 25.11 26.59 41.99
N ALA A 22 25.55 27.76 42.45
CA ALA A 22 24.68 28.74 43.07
C ALA A 22 23.73 29.41 42.06
N GLU A 23 24.21 29.76 40.85
CA GLU A 23 23.39 30.29 39.76
C GLU A 23 22.32 29.27 39.28
N ILE A 24 22.70 28.01 39.14
CA ILE A 24 21.73 26.95 38.76
C ILE A 24 20.67 26.77 39.86
N ARG A 25 21.07 26.92 41.13
CA ARG A 25 20.15 26.78 42.26
C ARG A 25 19.21 28.00 42.38
N GLU A 26 19.67 29.19 42.05
CA GLU A 26 18.89 30.43 42.08
C GLU A 26 17.85 30.47 40.92
N GLN A 27 18.20 29.89 39.76
CA GLN A 27 17.28 29.78 38.64
C GLN A 27 16.20 28.69 38.84
N GLY A 28 16.38 27.76 39.77
CA GLY A 28 15.46 26.64 40.03
C GLY A 28 14.44 26.88 41.16
N GLU A 29 14.55 28.00 41.94
CA GLU A 29 13.62 28.22 43.06
C GLU A 29 12.29 28.80 42.58
N ILE A 30 11.29 27.89 42.48
CA ILE A 30 9.91 28.29 42.22
C ILE A 30 9.33 28.86 43.50
N THR A 31 9.17 30.20 43.54
CA THR A 31 8.52 30.91 44.66
C THR A 31 7.08 30.42 44.82
N ARG A 32 6.56 30.35 46.04
CA ARG A 32 5.17 29.89 46.34
C ARG A 32 4.11 30.58 45.47
N ARG A 33 4.32 31.81 45.04
CA ARG A 33 3.41 32.56 44.14
C ARG A 33 3.51 32.09 42.67
N LYS A 34 4.69 31.60 42.20
CA LYS A 34 4.93 31.16 40.82
C LYS A 34 4.57 29.69 40.63
N PHE A 35 4.51 28.91 41.72
CA PHE A 35 4.19 27.50 41.68
C PHE A 35 2.83 27.16 40.97
N PRO A 36 1.68 27.78 41.36
CA PRO A 36 0.42 27.51 40.69
C PRO A 36 0.43 27.85 39.20
N VAL A 37 1.14 28.97 38.83
CA VAL A 37 1.26 29.37 37.43
C VAL A 37 2.10 28.37 36.66
N ALA A 38 3.24 27.91 37.18
CA ALA A 38 4.07 26.90 36.57
C ALA A 38 3.33 25.55 36.43
N LEU A 39 2.55 25.18 37.45
CA LEU A 39 1.75 23.98 37.42
C LEU A 39 0.64 24.01 36.37
N THR A 40 -0.08 25.15 36.28
CA THR A 40 -1.14 25.31 35.27
C THR A 40 -0.57 25.35 33.86
N THR A 41 0.54 26.02 33.64
CA THR A 41 1.19 26.00 32.30
C THR A 41 1.68 24.63 31.91
N ALA A 42 2.24 23.83 32.84
CA ALA A 42 2.64 22.47 32.59
C ALA A 42 1.45 21.56 32.23
N TRP A 43 0.32 21.68 32.94
CA TRP A 43 -0.90 20.93 32.62
C TRP A 43 -1.50 21.34 31.28
N VAL A 44 -1.51 22.60 30.92
CA VAL A 44 -1.98 23.08 29.60
C VAL A 44 -1.08 22.53 28.49
N ALA A 45 0.24 22.61 28.68
CA ALA A 45 1.19 22.09 27.71
C ALA A 45 1.02 20.56 27.53
N LEU A 46 0.85 19.83 28.62
CA LEU A 46 0.59 18.37 28.58
C LEU A 46 -0.72 18.08 27.85
N ALA A 47 -1.80 18.78 28.19
CA ALA A 47 -3.09 18.59 27.56
C ALA A 47 -3.03 18.90 26.05
N ALA A 48 -2.32 19.95 25.64
CA ALA A 48 -2.11 20.29 24.24
C ALA A 48 -1.30 19.19 23.51
N ALA A 49 -0.24 18.67 24.12
CA ALA A 49 0.57 17.61 23.56
C ALA A 49 -0.24 16.32 23.41
N VAL A 50 -0.95 15.90 24.45
CA VAL A 50 -1.80 14.69 24.41
C VAL A 50 -2.93 14.87 23.38
N GLY A 51 -3.60 16.01 23.39
CA GLY A 51 -4.65 16.31 22.40
C GLY A 51 -4.15 16.30 20.97
N GLY A 52 -2.98 16.90 20.72
CA GLY A 52 -2.32 16.88 19.42
C GLY A 52 -1.97 15.47 18.95
N LEU A 53 -1.32 14.68 19.81
CA LEU A 53 -0.98 13.28 19.52
C LEU A 53 -2.24 12.43 19.25
N THR A 54 -3.27 12.58 20.07
CA THR A 54 -4.54 11.87 19.89
C THR A 54 -5.18 12.25 18.55
N THR A 55 -5.18 13.53 18.19
CA THR A 55 -5.72 14.00 16.91
C THR A 55 -4.96 13.40 15.73
N ILE A 56 -3.62 13.38 15.77
CA ILE A 56 -2.77 12.79 14.73
C ILE A 56 -3.05 11.28 14.64
N PHE A 57 -3.14 10.59 15.78
CA PHE A 57 -3.41 9.17 15.83
C PHE A 57 -4.78 8.81 15.25
N VAL A 58 -5.83 9.53 15.66
CA VAL A 58 -7.18 9.33 15.10
C VAL A 58 -7.18 9.62 13.60
N ARG A 59 -6.53 10.70 13.16
CA ARG A 59 -6.44 11.04 11.74
C ARG A 59 -5.68 9.99 10.93
N TYR A 60 -4.68 9.33 11.52
CA TYR A 60 -3.95 8.23 10.89
C TYR A 60 -4.85 6.99 10.66
N LEU A 61 -5.81 6.73 11.55
CA LEU A 61 -6.74 5.61 11.41
C LEU A 61 -7.79 5.83 10.31
N PHE A 62 -8.03 7.09 9.93
CA PHE A 62 -8.99 7.44 8.87
C PHE A 62 -8.25 7.97 7.65
N PRO A 63 -8.10 7.19 6.57
CA PRO A 63 -7.45 7.67 5.35
C PRO A 63 -8.24 8.82 4.74
N ASN A 64 -7.57 9.95 4.46
CA ASN A 64 -8.19 11.16 3.94
C ASN A 64 -8.53 11.10 2.45
N VAL A 65 -7.91 10.19 1.71
CA VAL A 65 -8.07 10.08 0.27
C VAL A 65 -8.08 8.61 -0.11
N LEU A 66 -9.22 8.16 -0.58
CA LEU A 66 -9.34 6.92 -1.31
C LEU A 66 -9.19 7.27 -2.79
N PHE A 67 -7.98 7.18 -3.33
CA PHE A 67 -7.79 7.13 -4.78
C PHE A 67 -8.29 5.77 -5.23
N GLU A 68 -9.56 5.69 -5.57
CA GLU A 68 -10.05 4.52 -6.29
C GLU A 68 -9.51 4.62 -7.72
N PRO A 69 -8.70 3.66 -8.16
CA PRO A 69 -8.27 3.61 -9.55
C PRO A 69 -9.51 3.49 -10.43
N VAL A 70 -9.44 4.03 -11.63
CA VAL A 70 -10.54 3.97 -12.62
C VAL A 70 -10.98 2.51 -12.78
N GLN A 71 -12.20 2.22 -12.32
CA GLN A 71 -12.74 0.86 -12.36
C GLN A 71 -13.31 0.48 -13.72
N LYS A 72 -13.75 1.49 -14.50
CA LYS A 72 -14.34 1.30 -15.83
C LYS A 72 -13.47 1.94 -16.91
N PHE A 73 -13.25 1.22 -17.99
CA PHE A 73 -12.54 1.76 -19.13
C PHE A 73 -13.05 1.14 -20.44
N LYS A 74 -12.88 1.87 -21.55
CA LYS A 74 -13.16 1.40 -22.90
C LYS A 74 -11.95 0.66 -23.45
N ALA A 75 -12.16 -0.57 -23.86
CA ALA A 75 -11.12 -1.48 -24.31
C ALA A 75 -11.02 -1.59 -25.85
N GLY A 76 -11.69 -0.70 -26.60
CA GLY A 76 -11.70 -0.73 -28.05
C GLY A 76 -12.80 -1.65 -28.63
N LEU A 77 -12.70 -1.95 -29.91
CA LEU A 77 -13.68 -2.78 -30.58
C LEU A 77 -13.37 -4.28 -30.39
N PRO A 78 -14.37 -5.16 -30.38
CA PRO A 78 -14.14 -6.61 -30.33
C PRO A 78 -13.21 -7.10 -31.46
N GLY A 79 -13.29 -6.47 -32.64
CA GLY A 79 -12.46 -6.78 -33.79
C GLY A 79 -10.96 -6.49 -33.63
N ASP A 80 -10.58 -5.66 -32.69
CA ASP A 80 -9.18 -5.27 -32.43
C ASP A 80 -8.37 -6.38 -31.74
N TYR A 81 -9.01 -7.49 -31.37
CA TYR A 81 -8.42 -8.58 -30.64
C TYR A 81 -8.33 -9.84 -31.50
N SER A 82 -7.15 -10.45 -31.53
CA SER A 82 -6.92 -11.71 -32.26
C SER A 82 -7.62 -12.89 -31.60
N VAL A 83 -8.26 -13.72 -32.42
CA VAL A 83 -8.92 -14.94 -31.90
C VAL A 83 -7.87 -15.93 -31.40
N GLY A 84 -8.12 -16.48 -30.21
CA GLY A 84 -7.24 -17.46 -29.58
C GLY A 84 -6.04 -16.85 -28.84
N GLU A 85 -5.89 -15.54 -28.80
CA GLU A 85 -4.78 -14.86 -28.12
C GLU A 85 -5.20 -14.19 -26.80
N VAL A 86 -4.20 -13.86 -25.98
CA VAL A 86 -4.31 -13.05 -24.79
C VAL A 86 -3.68 -11.71 -25.06
N ASP A 87 -4.45 -10.65 -24.91
CA ASP A 87 -4.01 -9.29 -25.12
C ASP A 87 -3.58 -8.67 -23.77
N GLU A 88 -2.33 -8.19 -23.73
CA GLU A 88 -1.71 -7.62 -22.52
C GLU A 88 -1.73 -6.10 -22.49
N ARG A 89 -2.32 -5.41 -23.49
CA ARG A 89 -2.32 -3.92 -23.58
C ARG A 89 -2.84 -3.23 -22.32
N TRP A 90 -3.77 -3.86 -21.62
CA TRP A 90 -4.44 -3.29 -20.46
C TRP A 90 -3.88 -3.78 -19.12
N LYS A 91 -2.86 -4.64 -19.16
CA LYS A 91 -2.23 -5.23 -17.98
C LYS A 91 -1.67 -4.19 -17.03
N ASP A 92 -0.78 -3.31 -17.54
CA ASP A 92 -0.04 -2.37 -16.68
C ASP A 92 -0.93 -1.23 -16.19
N LYS A 93 -1.84 -0.75 -17.04
CA LYS A 93 -2.67 0.41 -16.70
C LYS A 93 -3.90 0.06 -15.87
N TYR A 94 -4.55 -1.05 -16.19
CA TYR A 94 -5.83 -1.42 -15.59
C TYR A 94 -5.80 -2.77 -14.87
N GLY A 95 -4.72 -3.54 -14.98
CA GLY A 95 -4.61 -4.85 -14.38
C GLY A 95 -5.58 -5.86 -15.01
N ILE A 96 -5.71 -5.85 -16.35
CA ILE A 96 -6.63 -6.70 -17.10
C ILE A 96 -5.89 -7.35 -18.26
N TRP A 97 -6.16 -8.65 -18.47
CA TRP A 97 -5.94 -9.34 -19.73
C TRP A 97 -7.24 -9.53 -20.48
N MET A 98 -7.24 -9.20 -21.77
CA MET A 98 -8.37 -9.50 -22.63
C MET A 98 -8.11 -10.81 -23.35
N VAL A 99 -9.05 -11.73 -23.26
CA VAL A 99 -8.96 -13.03 -23.91
C VAL A 99 -10.12 -13.16 -24.88
N ARG A 100 -9.80 -13.40 -26.15
CA ARG A 100 -10.78 -13.67 -27.19
C ARG A 100 -10.67 -15.13 -27.65
N THR A 101 -11.77 -15.85 -27.60
CA THR A 101 -11.94 -17.16 -28.21
C THR A 101 -12.82 -17.03 -29.46
N GLU A 102 -13.10 -18.13 -30.16
CA GLU A 102 -14.00 -18.11 -31.32
C GLU A 102 -15.44 -17.75 -30.94
N GLU A 103 -15.89 -18.13 -29.75
CA GLU A 103 -17.29 -17.98 -29.31
C GLU A 103 -17.50 -16.84 -28.32
N GLN A 104 -16.45 -16.44 -27.60
CA GLN A 104 -16.61 -15.49 -26.50
C GLN A 104 -15.35 -14.69 -26.24
N MET A 105 -15.56 -13.54 -25.60
CA MET A 105 -14.51 -12.66 -25.12
C MET A 105 -14.71 -12.37 -23.63
N TYR A 106 -13.64 -12.38 -22.84
CA TYR A 106 -13.71 -12.09 -21.41
C TYR A 106 -12.46 -11.34 -20.92
N ALA A 107 -12.61 -10.65 -19.81
CA ALA A 107 -11.58 -9.87 -19.17
C ALA A 107 -11.13 -10.57 -17.87
N LEU A 108 -9.87 -11.02 -17.82
CA LEU A 108 -9.26 -11.62 -16.63
C LEU A 108 -8.55 -10.55 -15.82
N ILE A 109 -8.75 -10.58 -14.51
CA ILE A 109 -8.02 -9.71 -13.56
C ILE A 109 -6.62 -10.29 -13.35
N THR A 110 -5.59 -9.43 -13.45
CA THR A 110 -4.17 -9.85 -13.42
C THR A 110 -3.64 -10.16 -12.02
N THR A 111 -4.51 -10.36 -11.06
CA THR A 111 -4.16 -10.59 -9.65
C THR A 111 -4.14 -12.07 -9.34
N CYS A 112 -2.96 -12.60 -9.00
CA CYS A 112 -2.81 -13.99 -8.56
C CYS A 112 -3.59 -14.25 -7.27
N THR A 113 -4.42 -15.27 -7.27
CA THR A 113 -5.30 -15.61 -6.15
C THR A 113 -4.57 -16.21 -4.94
N HIS A 114 -3.24 -16.40 -5.02
CA HIS A 114 -2.43 -16.79 -3.88
C HIS A 114 -2.17 -15.59 -2.93
N LEU A 115 -1.37 -14.60 -3.37
CA LEU A 115 -0.98 -13.43 -2.56
C LEU A 115 -0.94 -12.13 -3.39
N GLY A 116 -1.68 -12.04 -4.48
CA GLY A 116 -1.87 -10.79 -5.21
C GLY A 116 -0.78 -10.40 -6.21
N CYS A 117 0.24 -11.25 -6.45
CA CYS A 117 1.24 -10.97 -7.50
C CYS A 117 0.59 -10.97 -8.89
N THR A 118 1.21 -10.33 -9.87
CA THR A 118 0.77 -10.37 -11.27
C THR A 118 1.45 -11.53 -11.99
N PRO A 119 0.71 -12.55 -12.46
CA PRO A 119 1.27 -13.61 -13.31
C PRO A 119 1.72 -13.06 -14.67
N ASN A 120 2.63 -13.74 -15.33
CA ASN A 120 3.04 -13.45 -16.70
C ASN A 120 2.35 -14.39 -17.67
N TRP A 121 1.87 -13.85 -18.80
CA TRP A 121 1.42 -14.67 -19.90
C TRP A 121 2.62 -15.26 -20.64
N LEU A 122 2.60 -16.55 -20.88
CA LEU A 122 3.63 -17.29 -21.62
C LEU A 122 3.03 -17.85 -22.90
N PRO A 123 3.10 -17.12 -24.03
CA PRO A 123 2.45 -17.53 -25.29
C PRO A 123 2.90 -18.90 -25.78
N SER A 124 4.21 -19.19 -25.68
CA SER A 124 4.79 -20.47 -26.10
C SER A 124 4.25 -21.68 -25.32
N GLN A 125 3.76 -21.46 -24.10
CA GLN A 125 3.23 -22.50 -23.21
C GLN A 125 1.71 -22.40 -23.04
N ASN A 126 1.09 -21.39 -23.65
CA ASN A 126 -0.35 -21.11 -23.58
C ASN A 126 -0.91 -21.10 -22.15
N LYS A 127 -0.16 -20.48 -21.22
CA LYS A 127 -0.52 -20.41 -19.80
C LYS A 127 -0.03 -19.11 -19.14
N PHE A 128 -0.67 -18.75 -18.04
CA PHE A 128 -0.12 -17.75 -17.12
C PHE A 128 0.73 -18.43 -16.05
N LYS A 129 1.85 -17.81 -15.69
CA LYS A 129 2.74 -18.28 -14.64
C LYS A 129 3.07 -17.15 -13.68
N CYS A 130 2.76 -17.35 -12.40
CA CYS A 130 3.07 -16.40 -11.37
C CYS A 130 4.56 -16.49 -10.97
N PRO A 131 5.35 -15.42 -11.06
CA PRO A 131 6.78 -15.47 -10.77
C PRO A 131 7.09 -15.57 -9.27
N CYS A 132 6.13 -15.21 -8.40
CA CYS A 132 6.38 -15.17 -6.96
C CYS A 132 6.52 -16.57 -6.35
N HIS A 133 5.56 -17.45 -6.59
CA HIS A 133 5.53 -18.80 -5.99
C HIS A 133 5.12 -19.91 -6.99
N GLY A 134 5.09 -19.58 -8.27
CA GLY A 134 4.93 -20.58 -9.30
C GLY A 134 3.50 -21.01 -9.64
N SER A 135 2.46 -20.32 -9.12
CA SER A 135 1.08 -20.64 -9.51
C SER A 135 0.88 -20.58 -11.01
N GLY A 136 0.21 -21.60 -11.57
CA GLY A 136 -0.10 -21.71 -13.00
C GLY A 136 -1.58 -21.62 -13.28
N TYR A 137 -1.96 -20.91 -14.37
CA TYR A 137 -3.34 -20.78 -14.82
C TYR A 137 -3.41 -21.01 -16.32
N TYR A 138 -4.43 -21.71 -16.75
CA TYR A 138 -4.76 -21.82 -18.16
C TYR A 138 -5.19 -20.46 -18.73
N LYS A 139 -5.23 -20.34 -20.05
CA LYS A 139 -5.75 -19.15 -20.74
C LYS A 139 -7.17 -18.78 -20.30
N THR A 140 -7.97 -19.74 -19.91
CA THR A 140 -9.32 -19.54 -19.37
C THR A 140 -9.35 -18.85 -17.99
N GLY A 141 -8.21 -18.78 -17.30
CA GLY A 141 -8.09 -18.29 -15.92
C GLY A 141 -8.17 -19.41 -14.86
N ILE A 142 -8.45 -20.66 -15.24
CA ILE A 142 -8.52 -21.77 -14.29
C ILE A 142 -7.12 -22.12 -13.81
N ASN A 143 -6.94 -22.20 -12.50
CA ASN A 143 -5.69 -22.65 -11.89
C ASN A 143 -5.50 -24.16 -12.06
N PHE A 144 -4.29 -24.57 -12.41
CA PHE A 144 -3.91 -25.99 -12.53
C PHE A 144 -2.66 -26.34 -11.72
N GLU A 145 -1.93 -25.32 -11.27
CA GLU A 145 -0.69 -25.48 -10.52
C GLU A 145 -0.70 -24.50 -9.34
N GLY A 146 -0.48 -25.05 -8.14
CA GLY A 146 -0.48 -24.28 -6.89
C GLY A 146 0.74 -23.38 -6.72
N PRO A 147 0.74 -22.53 -5.67
CA PRO A 147 -0.12 -22.54 -4.49
C PRO A 147 -1.47 -21.77 -4.60
N ALA A 148 -1.81 -21.18 -5.73
CA ALA A 148 -3.07 -20.46 -5.89
C ALA A 148 -4.29 -21.36 -5.62
N PRO A 149 -5.21 -20.97 -4.71
CA PRO A 149 -6.30 -21.85 -4.28
C PRO A 149 -7.50 -21.85 -5.23
N ARG A 150 -7.61 -20.88 -6.16
CA ARG A 150 -8.80 -20.67 -6.98
C ARG A 150 -8.45 -20.03 -8.34
N PRO A 151 -9.36 -20.07 -9.31
CA PRO A 151 -9.20 -19.41 -10.61
C PRO A 151 -8.99 -17.89 -10.49
N LEU A 152 -8.48 -17.28 -11.55
CA LEU A 152 -8.45 -15.81 -11.69
C LEU A 152 -9.88 -15.28 -11.80
N GLU A 153 -10.13 -14.11 -11.26
CA GLU A 153 -11.43 -13.47 -11.39
C GLU A 153 -11.64 -12.92 -12.80
N ARG A 154 -12.89 -12.93 -13.27
CA ARG A 154 -13.32 -12.19 -14.46
C ARG A 154 -13.95 -10.87 -14.05
N ALA A 155 -13.62 -9.79 -14.76
CA ALA A 155 -14.29 -8.52 -14.65
C ALA A 155 -15.57 -8.51 -15.49
N LYS A 156 -16.55 -7.69 -15.11
CA LYS A 156 -17.73 -7.42 -15.93
C LYS A 156 -17.32 -6.81 -17.26
N ILE A 157 -17.91 -7.32 -18.34
CA ILE A 157 -17.64 -6.89 -19.71
C ILE A 157 -18.94 -6.73 -20.48
N TYR A 158 -19.07 -5.64 -21.25
CA TYR A 158 -20.23 -5.40 -22.10
C TYR A 158 -19.85 -4.49 -23.28
N ILE A 159 -20.70 -4.42 -24.27
CA ILE A 159 -20.55 -3.51 -25.41
C ILE A 159 -21.34 -2.24 -25.10
N ASP A 160 -20.67 -1.08 -25.22
CA ASP A 160 -21.33 0.23 -25.14
C ASP A 160 -22.24 0.41 -26.37
N PRO A 161 -23.56 0.57 -26.20
CA PRO A 161 -24.47 0.72 -27.33
C PRO A 161 -24.27 2.01 -28.13
N ALA A 162 -23.57 2.99 -27.57
CA ALA A 162 -23.35 4.28 -28.22
C ALA A 162 -22.27 4.23 -29.32
N ASP A 163 -21.21 3.45 -29.12
CA ASP A 163 -20.05 3.42 -30.02
C ASP A 163 -19.54 2.01 -30.34
N GLY A 164 -20.21 0.97 -29.83
CA GLY A 164 -19.85 -0.42 -30.09
C GLY A 164 -18.54 -0.89 -29.41
N GLN A 165 -17.95 -0.06 -28.57
CA GLN A 165 -16.71 -0.43 -27.87
C GLN A 165 -16.98 -1.39 -26.72
N VAL A 166 -16.03 -2.23 -26.47
CA VAL A 166 -15.98 -3.09 -25.28
C VAL A 166 -15.68 -2.25 -24.06
N VAL A 167 -16.52 -2.33 -23.05
CA VAL A 167 -16.30 -1.71 -21.74
C VAL A 167 -16.01 -2.79 -20.71
N VAL A 168 -14.94 -2.60 -19.96
CA VAL A 168 -14.57 -3.47 -18.83
C VAL A 168 -14.80 -2.71 -17.54
N ASP A 169 -15.54 -3.32 -16.60
CA ASP A 169 -15.84 -2.79 -15.29
C ASP A 169 -15.28 -3.72 -14.20
N LYS A 170 -14.20 -3.32 -13.57
CA LYS A 170 -13.52 -4.07 -12.51
C LYS A 170 -14.23 -4.01 -11.16
N SER A 171 -15.18 -3.09 -10.98
CA SER A 171 -15.94 -2.98 -9.74
C SER A 171 -16.85 -4.21 -9.52
N VAL A 172 -17.18 -4.93 -10.60
CA VAL A 172 -17.96 -6.16 -10.57
C VAL A 172 -17.07 -7.33 -11.01
N GLN A 173 -16.90 -8.29 -10.12
CA GLN A 173 -16.04 -9.45 -10.33
C GLN A 173 -16.83 -10.74 -10.25
N PHE A 174 -16.48 -11.70 -11.12
CA PHE A 174 -17.09 -13.02 -11.21
C PHE A 174 -16.08 -14.09 -10.82
N PHE A 175 -16.46 -14.92 -9.88
CA PHE A 175 -15.61 -15.94 -9.27
C PHE A 175 -15.90 -17.31 -9.87
N GLY A 176 -14.89 -17.94 -10.47
CA GLY A 176 -15.03 -19.23 -11.14
C GLY A 176 -15.48 -20.35 -10.20
N GLU A 177 -14.97 -20.38 -8.97
CA GLU A 177 -15.31 -21.36 -7.94
C GLU A 177 -16.78 -21.27 -7.45
N ARG A 178 -17.44 -20.14 -7.67
CA ARG A 178 -18.86 -19.94 -7.35
C ARG A 178 -19.80 -20.27 -8.51
N GLY A 179 -19.22 -20.56 -9.68
CA GLY A 179 -19.99 -20.75 -10.91
C GLY A 179 -20.43 -19.44 -11.58
N ASP A 180 -19.92 -18.28 -11.10
CA ASP A 180 -20.33 -16.96 -11.60
C ASP A 180 -19.93 -16.73 -13.07
N TRP A 181 -19.04 -17.54 -13.64
CA TRP A 181 -18.63 -17.43 -15.04
C TRP A 181 -19.72 -17.82 -16.04
N THR A 182 -20.82 -18.38 -15.56
CA THR A 182 -22.03 -18.62 -16.37
C THR A 182 -22.89 -17.36 -16.55
N ASN A 183 -22.62 -16.32 -15.73
CA ASN A 183 -23.32 -15.05 -15.82
C ASN A 183 -22.98 -14.37 -17.16
N PRO A 184 -23.99 -13.91 -17.94
CA PRO A 184 -23.76 -13.27 -19.24
C PRO A 184 -22.95 -11.96 -19.16
N GLU A 185 -22.84 -11.36 -17.99
CA GLU A 185 -21.98 -10.18 -17.78
C GLU A 185 -20.50 -10.52 -17.55
N SER A 186 -20.15 -11.80 -17.35
CA SER A 186 -18.76 -12.26 -17.18
C SER A 186 -18.01 -12.49 -18.49
N PHE A 187 -18.71 -12.46 -19.62
CA PHE A 187 -18.17 -12.65 -20.97
C PHE A 187 -19.07 -11.99 -22.01
N LEU A 188 -18.49 -11.69 -23.17
CA LEU A 188 -19.24 -11.30 -24.38
C LEU A 188 -19.35 -12.51 -25.27
N LYS A 189 -20.57 -12.81 -25.75
CA LYS A 189 -20.79 -13.77 -26.81
C LYS A 189 -20.55 -13.06 -28.15
N LEU A 190 -19.71 -13.62 -29.00
CA LEU A 190 -19.27 -13.07 -30.30
C LEU A 190 -19.93 -13.82 -31.44
#